data_ec530efc1d569fa2096f245057e8866e
#
_entry.id   ec530efc1d569fa2096f245057e8866e
#
_cell.length_a   1.000
_cell.length_b   1.000
_cell.length_c   1.000
_cell.angle_alpha   90.00
_cell.angle_beta   90.00
_cell.angle_gamma   90.00
#
_symmetry.space_group_name_H-M   'P 1'
#
loop_
_entity.id
_entity.type
_entity.pdbx_description
1 polymer ?
#
loop_
_entity_poly.entity_id
_entity_poly.type
_entity_poly.pdbx_seq_one_letter_code
_entity_poly.pdbx_strand_id
1 'polypeptide(L)'
;MITSSEQQYIELYEQARGIICEHAPESMNAVRDQAFEDFCKQGFPTKKVERYKYTDIQKLFAPDYGVNLSRLPIPVDPYEAFRCDVPNLSTSLYFVVNDAFYRGYGGTVARRYENSSSAAGTLEPPHPRTPAPPHLLPEGVIVGSLRDYPELVSKYYAKLAKTADDAISALNTMLAQDGMLVYVPKNVKVERAIQVINILKATPKNAQRVVPDLMVNRRVLIILEEGAEIKMLFCDHAADDRNFLTTQVIEAYVGENASLDLYCMEETHHKNVRISNVYIDQQRDSRVNHNVITLHNGTTRNKLDLTFSGEGAECGCYGCVIADKHQHVDNNTLITHKATHCTSNELYKYVLDDQSIGAFAGRVLVEHGAQKTTSQMTNQNLTATKEARMYTQPMLEIYADDVKCAHGSTVGQLNDAALFYMRQRGISLREAKLLLQNAFINEVIDKMELTPLRDRLHYLVEKRFRGELNKCDGCKLCK
;
A
#
# COMPACT_ATOMS: atom_id res chain seq x y z
N MET A 1 25.15 17.60 7.32
CA MET A 1 26.08 17.10 6.27
C MET A 1 25.26 16.16 5.41
N ILE A 2 25.15 16.46 4.12
CA ILE A 2 24.51 15.58 3.12
C ILE A 2 25.36 14.32 2.99
N THR A 3 24.71 13.15 3.07
CA THR A 3 25.40 11.86 2.93
C THR A 3 25.56 11.52 1.44
N SER A 4 26.43 10.57 1.09
CA SER A 4 26.61 10.15 -0.31
C SER A 4 25.33 9.63 -0.96
N SER A 5 24.43 9.00 -0.18
CA SER A 5 23.16 8.49 -0.68
C SER A 5 22.15 9.60 -1.01
N GLU A 6 22.18 10.71 -0.32
CA GLU A 6 21.34 11.88 -0.61
C GLU A 6 21.82 12.63 -1.84
N GLN A 7 23.16 12.78 -1.93
CA GLN A 7 23.81 13.53 -3.00
C GLN A 7 23.49 12.95 -4.38
N GLN A 8 23.43 11.63 -4.54
CA GLN A 8 23.08 11.02 -5.83
C GLN A 8 21.68 11.41 -6.33
N TYR A 9 20.68 11.57 -5.45
CA TYR A 9 19.32 11.99 -5.85
C TYR A 9 19.22 13.49 -6.10
N ILE A 10 20.01 14.31 -5.38
CA ILE A 10 20.13 15.74 -5.64
C ILE A 10 20.72 15.96 -7.03
N GLU A 11 21.87 15.34 -7.33
CA GLU A 11 22.53 15.44 -8.63
C GLU A 11 21.65 14.88 -9.76
N LEU A 12 20.96 13.76 -9.53
CA LEU A 12 20.01 13.20 -10.48
C LEU A 12 18.91 14.21 -10.84
N TYR A 13 18.34 14.87 -9.84
CA TYR A 13 17.28 15.86 -10.10
C TYR A 13 17.80 17.09 -10.82
N GLU A 14 18.93 17.64 -10.39
CA GLU A 14 19.54 18.81 -11.03
C GLU A 14 19.85 18.56 -12.52
N GLN A 15 20.39 17.39 -12.84
CA GLN A 15 20.73 17.00 -14.21
C GLN A 15 19.50 16.65 -15.06
N ALA A 16 18.48 16.05 -14.48
CA ALA A 16 17.34 15.49 -15.20
C ALA A 16 16.03 16.28 -15.04
N ARG A 17 16.03 17.41 -14.32
CA ARG A 17 14.81 18.21 -14.06
C ARG A 17 14.03 18.52 -15.33
N GLY A 18 14.70 18.87 -16.41
CA GLY A 18 14.08 19.16 -17.71
C GLY A 18 13.28 17.95 -18.23
N ILE A 19 13.89 16.76 -18.23
CA ILE A 19 13.25 15.51 -18.69
C ILE A 19 12.10 15.12 -17.77
N ILE A 20 12.27 15.28 -16.46
CA ILE A 20 11.22 14.97 -15.47
C ILE A 20 10.00 15.87 -15.73
N CYS A 21 10.21 17.17 -15.90
CA CYS A 21 9.14 18.14 -16.12
C CYS A 21 8.43 17.95 -17.47
N GLU A 22 9.18 17.60 -18.53
CA GLU A 22 8.62 17.33 -19.86
C GLU A 22 7.63 16.16 -19.84
N HIS A 23 7.90 15.15 -19.02
CA HIS A 23 7.08 13.93 -18.92
C HIS A 23 6.05 13.95 -17.80
N ALA A 24 5.85 15.06 -17.12
CA ALA A 24 4.86 15.24 -16.06
C ALA A 24 3.89 16.40 -16.39
N PRO A 25 2.64 16.40 -15.88
CA PRO A 25 1.74 17.53 -16.05
C PRO A 25 2.22 18.74 -15.25
N GLU A 26 1.89 19.94 -15.72
CA GLU A 26 2.26 21.21 -15.08
C GLU A 26 1.77 21.28 -13.63
N SER A 27 0.60 20.73 -13.34
CA SER A 27 0.04 20.65 -11.98
C SER A 27 0.91 19.87 -11.00
N MET A 28 1.65 18.84 -11.46
CA MET A 28 2.66 18.14 -10.64
C MET A 28 3.97 18.93 -10.59
N ASN A 29 4.34 19.60 -11.67
CA ASN A 29 5.57 20.38 -11.74
C ASN A 29 5.53 21.61 -10.81
N ALA A 30 4.36 22.19 -10.58
CA ALA A 30 4.17 23.38 -9.75
C ALA A 30 4.67 23.23 -8.29
N VAL A 31 4.71 21.99 -7.76
CA VAL A 31 5.17 21.71 -6.38
C VAL A 31 6.56 21.07 -6.33
N ARG A 32 7.16 20.80 -7.48
CA ARG A 32 8.38 19.99 -7.60
C ARG A 32 9.63 20.67 -7.06
N ASP A 33 9.80 21.95 -7.40
CA ASP A 33 10.97 22.70 -6.94
C ASP A 33 10.95 22.89 -5.42
N GLN A 34 9.77 23.13 -4.83
CA GLN A 34 9.63 23.17 -3.38
C GLN A 34 9.96 21.81 -2.75
N ALA A 35 9.51 20.70 -3.36
CA ALA A 35 9.83 19.36 -2.88
C ALA A 35 11.34 19.08 -2.93
N PHE A 36 12.03 19.55 -3.95
CA PHE A 36 13.49 19.45 -4.05
C PHE A 36 14.19 20.25 -2.95
N GLU A 37 13.77 21.50 -2.72
CA GLU A 37 14.31 22.32 -1.64
C GLU A 37 14.10 21.69 -0.27
N ASP A 38 12.90 21.16 -0.03
CA ASP A 38 12.56 20.48 1.23
C ASP A 38 13.39 19.23 1.44
N PHE A 39 13.62 18.43 0.36
CA PHE A 39 14.50 17.28 0.40
C PHE A 39 15.96 17.67 0.71
N CYS A 40 16.47 18.70 0.06
CA CYS A 40 17.83 19.22 0.33
C CYS A 40 18.01 19.69 1.79
N LYS A 41 16.98 20.29 2.39
CA LYS A 41 17.01 20.75 3.78
C LYS A 41 16.95 19.59 4.78
N GLN A 42 16.10 18.60 4.54
CA GLN A 42 15.85 17.50 5.48
C GLN A 42 16.91 16.40 5.37
N GLY A 43 17.32 16.05 4.14
CA GLY A 43 18.08 14.84 3.86
C GLY A 43 17.30 13.57 4.27
N PHE A 44 17.93 12.40 4.08
CA PHE A 44 17.31 11.16 4.54
C PHE A 44 17.28 11.07 6.07
N PRO A 45 16.15 10.65 6.65
CA PRO A 45 16.03 10.51 8.10
C PRO A 45 16.99 9.43 8.60
N THR A 46 17.67 9.73 9.69
CA THR A 46 18.50 8.77 10.41
C THR A 46 17.66 7.99 11.42
N LYS A 47 18.20 6.89 11.96
CA LYS A 47 17.58 6.16 13.07
C LYS A 47 17.40 6.96 14.37
N LYS A 48 17.93 8.19 14.45
CA LYS A 48 17.70 9.12 15.55
C LYS A 48 16.32 9.80 15.47
N VAL A 49 15.76 9.87 14.25
CA VAL A 49 14.38 10.34 14.06
C VAL A 49 13.44 9.22 14.51
N GLU A 50 12.62 9.48 15.51
CA GLU A 50 11.78 8.47 16.18
C GLU A 50 10.99 7.62 15.22
N ARG A 51 10.32 8.25 14.26
CA ARG A 51 9.51 7.54 13.23
C ARG A 51 10.31 6.63 12.29
N TYR A 52 11.65 6.76 12.24
CA TYR A 52 12.54 5.99 11.38
C TYR A 52 13.53 5.11 12.16
N LYS A 53 13.33 5.00 13.48
CA LYS A 53 14.24 4.31 14.41
C LYS A 53 14.53 2.87 14.01
N TYR A 54 13.56 2.16 13.44
CA TYR A 54 13.65 0.74 13.17
C TYR A 54 14.00 0.41 11.69
N THR A 55 14.00 1.40 10.80
CA THR A 55 14.34 1.22 9.38
C THR A 55 15.45 2.17 8.96
N ASP A 56 16.53 1.63 8.42
CA ASP A 56 17.71 2.38 7.97
C ASP A 56 17.51 2.90 6.54
N ILE A 57 16.90 4.06 6.42
CA ILE A 57 16.58 4.69 5.13
C ILE A 57 17.86 4.98 4.32
N GLN A 58 18.90 5.51 4.95
CA GLN A 58 20.14 5.83 4.25
C GLN A 58 20.75 4.60 3.59
N LYS A 59 20.75 3.46 4.29
CA LYS A 59 21.23 2.18 3.76
C LYS A 59 20.37 1.67 2.60
N LEU A 60 19.05 1.82 2.67
CA LEU A 60 18.12 1.37 1.63
C LEU A 60 18.25 2.17 0.34
N PHE A 61 18.57 3.46 0.44
CA PHE A 61 18.72 4.36 -0.71
C PHE A 61 20.18 4.51 -1.17
N ALA A 62 21.13 3.86 -0.53
CA ALA A 62 22.55 3.92 -0.91
C ALA A 62 22.91 3.25 -2.25
N PRO A 63 22.27 2.12 -2.66
CA PRO A 63 22.53 1.55 -3.97
C PRO A 63 22.15 2.51 -5.11
N ASP A 64 22.90 2.41 -6.22
CA ASP A 64 22.62 3.18 -7.44
C ASP A 64 21.46 2.52 -8.22
N TYR A 65 20.27 3.05 -8.02
CA TYR A 65 19.07 2.61 -8.73
C TYR A 65 18.87 3.42 -10.01
N GLY A 66 18.63 2.73 -11.11
CA GLY A 66 18.15 3.37 -12.34
C GLY A 66 16.73 3.92 -12.17
N VAL A 67 16.44 5.05 -12.81
CA VAL A 67 15.09 5.64 -12.85
C VAL A 67 14.67 5.82 -14.30
N ASN A 68 13.46 5.39 -14.67
CA ASN A 68 12.94 5.52 -16.03
C ASN A 68 12.42 6.94 -16.32
N LEU A 69 13.28 7.93 -16.24
CA LEU A 69 12.90 9.35 -16.40
C LEU A 69 12.42 9.70 -17.82
N SER A 70 12.96 9.02 -18.82
CA SER A 70 12.56 9.20 -20.22
C SER A 70 11.27 8.45 -20.59
N ARG A 71 10.59 7.84 -19.63
CA ARG A 71 9.33 7.09 -19.81
C ARG A 71 9.40 6.05 -20.93
N LEU A 72 10.54 5.37 -21.05
CA LEU A 72 10.71 4.30 -22.03
C LEU A 72 9.61 3.24 -21.85
N PRO A 73 8.99 2.78 -22.97
CA PRO A 73 7.94 1.79 -22.91
C PRO A 73 8.43 0.49 -22.26
N ILE A 74 7.66 -0.02 -21.32
CA ILE A 74 7.91 -1.32 -20.70
C ILE A 74 7.03 -2.33 -21.44
N PRO A 75 7.63 -3.30 -22.17
CA PRO A 75 6.89 -4.24 -23.01
C PRO A 75 6.25 -5.33 -22.14
N VAL A 76 5.12 -5.00 -21.57
CA VAL A 76 4.27 -5.94 -20.85
C VAL A 76 2.81 -5.61 -21.19
N ASP A 77 2.06 -6.62 -21.57
CA ASP A 77 0.60 -6.55 -21.51
C ASP A 77 0.18 -7.10 -20.14
N PRO A 78 -0.26 -6.23 -19.22
CA PRO A 78 -0.63 -6.65 -17.88
C PRO A 78 -1.82 -7.62 -17.89
N TYR A 79 -2.75 -7.49 -18.84
CA TYR A 79 -3.92 -8.35 -18.94
C TYR A 79 -3.56 -9.78 -19.38
N GLU A 80 -2.51 -9.93 -20.20
CA GLU A 80 -2.00 -11.26 -20.59
C GLU A 80 -1.09 -11.86 -19.52
N ALA A 81 -0.33 -11.01 -18.85
CA ALA A 81 0.69 -11.41 -17.88
C ALA A 81 0.11 -11.72 -16.49
N PHE A 82 -0.93 -10.97 -16.08
CA PHE A 82 -1.46 -11.06 -14.74
C PHE A 82 -2.59 -12.06 -14.60
N ARG A 83 -2.44 -13.00 -13.67
CA ARG A 83 -3.42 -14.01 -13.33
C ARG A 83 -3.58 -14.18 -11.82
N CYS A 84 -3.76 -13.07 -11.11
CA CYS A 84 -4.15 -13.16 -9.71
C CYS A 84 -5.63 -13.52 -9.60
N ASP A 85 -5.90 -14.58 -8.88
CA ASP A 85 -7.21 -15.13 -8.70
C ASP A 85 -7.69 -14.87 -7.28
N VAL A 86 -8.54 -13.87 -7.12
CA VAL A 86 -9.43 -13.83 -5.96
C VAL A 86 -10.76 -14.42 -6.43
N PRO A 87 -11.04 -15.71 -6.16
CA PRO A 87 -12.27 -16.35 -6.61
C PRO A 87 -13.48 -15.57 -6.13
N ASN A 88 -14.49 -15.43 -6.99
CA ASN A 88 -15.75 -14.75 -6.70
C ASN A 88 -15.64 -13.25 -6.38
N LEU A 89 -14.45 -12.63 -6.54
CA LEU A 89 -14.30 -11.20 -6.43
C LEU A 89 -14.56 -10.52 -7.78
N SER A 90 -15.74 -9.94 -7.92
CA SER A 90 -16.05 -9.10 -9.08
C SER A 90 -15.44 -7.72 -8.85
N THR A 91 -14.35 -7.41 -9.56
CA THR A 91 -13.66 -6.11 -9.45
C THR A 91 -13.61 -5.39 -10.79
N SER A 92 -13.48 -4.06 -10.73
CA SER A 92 -13.01 -3.25 -11.86
C SER A 92 -11.49 -3.24 -11.80
N LEU A 93 -10.82 -3.88 -12.78
CA LEU A 93 -9.39 -4.14 -12.76
C LEU A 93 -8.60 -3.07 -13.49
N TYR A 94 -7.60 -2.49 -12.82
CA TYR A 94 -6.68 -1.51 -13.36
C TYR A 94 -5.24 -1.91 -13.07
N PHE A 95 -4.30 -1.37 -13.86
CA PHE A 95 -2.89 -1.66 -13.73
C PHE A 95 -2.05 -0.40 -13.61
N VAL A 96 -1.03 -0.49 -12.77
CA VAL A 96 0.08 0.45 -12.71
C VAL A 96 1.34 -0.34 -13.00
N VAL A 97 2.02 -0.03 -14.10
CA VAL A 97 3.29 -0.66 -14.46
C VAL A 97 4.42 0.27 -14.05
N ASN A 98 5.21 -0.18 -13.09
CA ASN A 98 6.15 0.63 -12.34
C ASN A 98 5.43 1.85 -11.70
N ASP A 99 5.60 3.04 -12.27
CA ASP A 99 5.00 4.30 -11.81
C ASP A 99 3.96 4.88 -12.80
N ALA A 100 3.65 4.16 -13.89
CA ALA A 100 2.74 4.62 -14.92
C ALA A 100 1.37 3.95 -14.83
N PHE A 101 0.30 4.73 -14.83
CA PHE A 101 -1.05 4.21 -15.03
C PHE A 101 -1.15 3.59 -16.43
N TYR A 102 -1.56 2.32 -16.50
CA TYR A 102 -1.64 1.59 -17.76
C TYR A 102 -2.96 1.91 -18.48
N ARG A 103 -2.87 2.59 -19.62
CA ARG A 103 -4.03 3.02 -20.41
C ARG A 103 -4.51 1.99 -21.43
N GLY A 104 -3.89 0.82 -21.50
CA GLY A 104 -4.05 -0.12 -22.60
C GLY A 104 -3.29 0.33 -23.85
N TYR A 105 -3.01 -0.58 -24.78
CA TYR A 105 -2.55 -0.18 -26.12
C TYR A 105 -3.74 0.43 -26.83
N GLY A 106 -3.70 1.73 -27.08
CA GLY A 106 -4.75 2.60 -27.56
C GLY A 106 -5.76 1.95 -28.50
N GLY A 107 -7.01 1.85 -28.07
CA GLY A 107 -8.17 1.57 -28.90
C GLY A 107 -8.40 0.12 -29.32
N THR A 108 -7.50 -0.84 -29.05
CA THR A 108 -7.63 -2.21 -29.57
C THR A 108 -8.56 -3.09 -28.74
N VAL A 109 -8.71 -2.82 -27.46
CA VAL A 109 -9.59 -3.62 -26.58
C VAL A 109 -11.07 -3.31 -26.86
N ALA A 110 -11.41 -2.04 -27.08
CA ALA A 110 -12.76 -1.65 -27.49
C ALA A 110 -13.11 -2.19 -28.90
N ARG A 111 -12.16 -2.19 -29.86
CA ARG A 111 -12.38 -2.73 -31.21
C ARG A 111 -12.52 -4.25 -31.27
N ARG A 112 -11.90 -5.02 -30.36
CA ARG A 112 -12.12 -6.48 -30.29
C ARG A 112 -13.54 -6.85 -29.88
N TYR A 113 -14.19 -6.00 -29.10
CA TYR A 113 -15.59 -6.22 -28.70
C TYR A 113 -16.61 -5.81 -29.77
N GLU A 114 -16.33 -4.77 -30.56
CA GLU A 114 -17.22 -4.34 -31.65
C GLU A 114 -17.17 -5.29 -32.86
N ASN A 115 -16.04 -5.95 -33.11
CA ASN A 115 -15.89 -6.92 -34.21
C ASN A 115 -16.31 -8.35 -33.89
N SER A 116 -16.59 -8.69 -32.61
CA SER A 116 -17.07 -10.03 -32.23
C SER A 116 -18.60 -10.20 -32.34
N SER A 117 -19.32 -9.14 -32.67
CA SER A 117 -20.79 -9.21 -32.86
C SER A 117 -21.25 -9.69 -34.23
N SER A 118 -20.33 -10.10 -35.14
CA SER A 118 -20.67 -10.51 -36.50
C SER A 118 -20.21 -11.92 -36.93
N ALA A 119 -19.83 -12.81 -36.01
CA ALA A 119 -19.58 -14.21 -36.31
C ALA A 119 -20.29 -15.10 -35.30
N ALA A 120 -21.34 -15.80 -35.78
CA ALA A 120 -22.02 -16.88 -35.07
C ALA A 120 -21.05 -18.06 -34.90
N GLY A 121 -20.26 -18.06 -33.84
CA GLY A 121 -19.44 -19.15 -33.36
C GLY A 121 -19.65 -19.28 -31.86
N THR A 122 -19.83 -20.52 -31.40
CA THR A 122 -20.04 -20.91 -29.99
C THR A 122 -19.28 -20.04 -29.01
N LEU A 123 -20.04 -19.20 -28.29
CA LEU A 123 -19.53 -18.34 -27.24
C LEU A 123 -19.05 -19.20 -26.07
N GLU A 124 -17.72 -19.35 -25.92
CA GLU A 124 -17.19 -19.66 -24.60
C GLU A 124 -17.65 -18.55 -23.63
N PRO A 125 -18.11 -18.90 -22.40
CA PRO A 125 -18.50 -17.91 -21.43
C PRO A 125 -17.33 -16.95 -21.22
N PRO A 126 -17.58 -15.61 -21.15
CA PRO A 126 -16.52 -14.63 -20.97
C PRO A 126 -15.71 -15.02 -19.73
N HIS A 127 -14.40 -15.11 -19.90
CA HIS A 127 -13.48 -15.38 -18.79
C HIS A 127 -13.77 -14.37 -17.68
N PRO A 128 -13.93 -14.78 -16.41
CA PRO A 128 -14.32 -13.89 -15.31
C PRO A 128 -13.31 -12.76 -15.02
N ARG A 129 -12.29 -12.60 -15.84
CA ARG A 129 -11.15 -11.68 -15.69
C ARG A 129 -11.03 -10.62 -16.78
N THR A 130 -12.04 -10.47 -17.59
CA THR A 130 -12.06 -9.37 -18.57
C THR A 130 -12.20 -8.06 -17.79
N PRO A 131 -11.36 -7.03 -18.08
CA PRO A 131 -11.55 -5.72 -17.46
C PRO A 131 -12.99 -5.29 -17.67
N ALA A 132 -13.62 -4.79 -16.61
CA ALA A 132 -14.92 -4.20 -16.76
C ALA A 132 -14.81 -3.07 -17.78
N PRO A 133 -15.67 -3.06 -18.83
CA PRO A 133 -15.66 -1.94 -19.76
C PRO A 133 -15.86 -0.63 -19.00
N PRO A 134 -15.27 0.51 -19.47
CA PRO A 134 -15.34 1.80 -18.79
C PRO A 134 -16.75 2.26 -18.37
N HIS A 135 -17.78 1.77 -19.05
CA HIS A 135 -19.19 2.06 -18.77
C HIS A 135 -19.79 1.30 -17.57
N LEU A 136 -19.02 0.46 -16.88
CA LEU A 136 -19.46 -0.20 -15.63
C LEU A 136 -19.14 0.60 -14.37
N LEU A 137 -18.41 1.72 -14.48
CA LEU A 137 -18.31 2.66 -13.38
C LEU A 137 -19.55 3.56 -13.37
N PRO A 138 -20.05 3.94 -12.17
CA PRO A 138 -21.11 4.94 -12.06
C PRO A 138 -20.73 6.24 -12.76
N GLU A 139 -21.74 6.99 -13.22
CA GLU A 139 -21.54 8.27 -13.89
C GLU A 139 -20.72 9.25 -13.02
N GLY A 140 -19.77 9.92 -13.63
CA GLY A 140 -18.90 10.87 -12.98
C GLY A 140 -17.74 10.28 -12.17
N VAL A 141 -17.68 8.96 -11.98
CA VAL A 141 -16.53 8.31 -11.34
C VAL A 141 -15.35 8.30 -12.30
N ILE A 142 -14.21 8.76 -11.81
CA ILE A 142 -12.95 8.80 -12.55
C ILE A 142 -11.96 7.80 -11.96
N VAL A 143 -11.37 6.98 -12.83
CA VAL A 143 -10.18 6.18 -12.54
C VAL A 143 -9.23 6.33 -13.71
N GLY A 144 -8.10 7.00 -13.50
CA GLY A 144 -7.22 7.34 -14.61
C GLY A 144 -5.83 7.80 -14.18
N SER A 145 -5.07 8.30 -15.14
CA SER A 145 -3.75 8.89 -14.90
C SER A 145 -3.88 10.31 -14.34
N LEU A 146 -3.01 10.69 -13.40
CA LEU A 146 -2.91 12.06 -12.89
C LEU A 146 -2.70 13.10 -14.02
N ARG A 147 -2.11 12.67 -15.13
CA ARG A 147 -1.83 13.56 -16.29
C ARG A 147 -3.08 14.02 -17.02
N ASP A 148 -4.19 13.28 -16.88
CA ASP A 148 -5.43 13.55 -17.64
C ASP A 148 -6.37 14.52 -16.92
N TYR A 149 -6.11 14.83 -15.63
CA TYR A 149 -7.00 15.60 -14.78
C TYR A 149 -6.27 16.72 -14.02
N PRO A 150 -5.67 17.69 -14.74
CA PRO A 150 -4.80 18.71 -14.14
C PRO A 150 -5.51 19.59 -13.10
N GLU A 151 -6.83 19.83 -13.26
CA GLU A 151 -7.61 20.65 -12.32
C GLU A 151 -7.71 19.97 -10.93
N LEU A 152 -8.05 18.68 -10.89
CA LEU A 152 -8.11 17.93 -9.66
C LEU A 152 -6.72 17.79 -9.03
N VAL A 153 -5.70 17.54 -9.85
CA VAL A 153 -4.31 17.43 -9.37
C VAL A 153 -3.85 18.76 -8.76
N SER A 154 -4.10 19.90 -9.41
CA SER A 154 -3.74 21.22 -8.86
C SER A 154 -4.39 21.50 -7.51
N LYS A 155 -5.62 21.02 -7.31
CA LYS A 155 -6.38 21.25 -6.06
C LYS A 155 -5.90 20.38 -4.90
N TYR A 156 -5.55 19.13 -5.16
CA TYR A 156 -5.38 18.13 -4.09
C TYR A 156 -3.95 17.56 -3.97
N TYR A 157 -3.16 17.53 -5.05
CA TYR A 157 -1.85 16.89 -5.06
C TYR A 157 -0.86 17.56 -4.12
N ALA A 158 -0.13 16.77 -3.35
CA ALA A 158 0.88 17.19 -2.37
C ALA A 158 0.36 18.16 -1.29
N LYS A 159 -0.95 18.11 -0.97
CA LYS A 159 -1.55 18.93 0.10
C LYS A 159 -1.58 18.21 1.44
N LEU A 160 -1.84 16.89 1.47
CA LEU A 160 -1.74 16.08 2.67
C LEU A 160 -0.31 15.57 2.86
N ALA A 161 0.32 15.09 1.80
CA ALA A 161 1.71 14.67 1.78
C ALA A 161 2.66 15.87 1.68
N LYS A 162 2.66 16.73 2.71
CA LYS A 162 3.52 17.91 2.75
C LYS A 162 4.99 17.52 2.69
N THR A 163 5.70 18.06 1.71
CA THR A 163 7.11 17.75 1.47
C THR A 163 8.04 18.23 2.56
N ALA A 164 7.66 19.32 3.27
CA ALA A 164 8.40 19.82 4.42
C ALA A 164 8.39 18.88 5.64
N ASP A 165 7.43 17.95 5.73
CA ASP A 165 7.24 17.10 6.91
C ASP A 165 7.87 15.71 6.76
N ASP A 166 8.21 15.29 5.52
CA ASP A 166 8.73 13.95 5.25
C ASP A 166 9.62 13.90 4.00
N ALA A 167 10.88 13.57 4.18
CA ALA A 167 11.88 13.55 3.11
C ALA A 167 11.59 12.50 2.02
N ILE A 168 10.93 11.37 2.35
CA ILE A 168 10.55 10.37 1.36
C ILE A 168 9.40 10.88 0.49
N SER A 169 8.45 11.59 1.09
CA SER A 169 7.39 12.25 0.33
C SER A 169 7.94 13.39 -0.54
N ALA A 170 8.95 14.12 -0.06
CA ALA A 170 9.66 15.12 -0.86
C ALA A 170 10.38 14.47 -2.05
N LEU A 171 11.16 13.41 -1.82
CA LEU A 171 11.84 12.65 -2.88
C LEU A 171 10.86 12.09 -3.91
N ASN A 172 9.76 11.48 -3.45
CA ASN A 172 8.72 10.97 -4.34
C ASN A 172 8.11 12.10 -5.18
N THR A 173 7.79 13.24 -4.56
CA THR A 173 7.17 14.39 -5.25
C THR A 173 8.12 15.01 -6.28
N MET A 174 9.42 15.06 -6.00
CA MET A 174 10.38 15.62 -6.94
C MET A 174 10.65 14.71 -8.15
N LEU A 175 10.48 13.36 -8.01
CA LEU A 175 10.80 12.40 -9.08
C LEU A 175 9.57 11.82 -9.80
N ALA A 176 8.38 11.84 -9.19
CA ALA A 176 7.17 11.28 -9.79
C ALA A 176 6.75 12.06 -11.06
N GLN A 177 6.41 11.34 -12.13
CA GLN A 177 6.01 11.92 -13.41
C GLN A 177 4.58 11.56 -13.81
N ASP A 178 3.99 10.56 -13.13
CA ASP A 178 2.63 10.08 -13.34
C ASP A 178 2.12 9.45 -12.05
N GLY A 179 0.93 8.92 -12.10
CA GLY A 179 0.29 8.20 -11.01
C GLY A 179 -1.18 7.95 -11.32
N MET A 180 -1.89 7.47 -10.32
CA MET A 180 -3.30 7.14 -10.43
C MET A 180 -4.16 8.18 -9.72
N LEU A 181 -5.25 8.59 -10.38
CA LEU A 181 -6.34 9.36 -9.81
C LEU A 181 -7.59 8.51 -9.68
N VAL A 182 -8.22 8.59 -8.53
CA VAL A 182 -9.58 8.09 -8.27
C VAL A 182 -10.41 9.22 -7.73
N TYR A 183 -11.53 9.53 -8.41
CA TYR A 183 -12.48 10.52 -7.97
C TYR A 183 -13.89 9.93 -7.98
N VAL A 184 -14.60 10.07 -6.88
CA VAL A 184 -15.97 9.62 -6.73
C VAL A 184 -16.84 10.83 -6.37
N PRO A 185 -17.80 11.21 -7.22
CA PRO A 185 -18.64 12.37 -6.99
C PRO A 185 -19.65 12.16 -5.84
N LYS A 186 -20.26 13.24 -5.43
CA LYS A 186 -21.21 13.30 -4.31
C LYS A 186 -22.32 12.25 -4.43
N ASN A 187 -22.55 11.54 -3.32
CA ASN A 187 -23.59 10.52 -3.17
C ASN A 187 -23.49 9.32 -4.14
N VAL A 188 -22.33 9.11 -4.75
CA VAL A 188 -22.11 7.96 -5.63
C VAL A 188 -21.49 6.81 -4.86
N LYS A 189 -22.10 5.63 -4.99
CA LYS A 189 -21.61 4.38 -4.42
C LYS A 189 -21.01 3.51 -5.52
N VAL A 190 -19.73 3.17 -5.40
CA VAL A 190 -19.06 2.25 -6.31
C VAL A 190 -19.19 0.84 -5.75
N GLU A 191 -20.25 0.13 -6.17
CA GLU A 191 -20.59 -1.19 -5.63
C GLU A 191 -19.49 -2.23 -5.89
N ARG A 192 -18.90 -2.19 -7.10
CA ARG A 192 -17.84 -3.11 -7.48
C ARG A 192 -16.50 -2.55 -7.03
N ALA A 193 -15.77 -3.32 -6.22
CA ALA A 193 -14.44 -2.91 -5.75
C ALA A 193 -13.48 -2.61 -6.92
N ILE A 194 -12.69 -1.57 -6.78
CA ILE A 194 -11.60 -1.24 -7.71
C ILE A 194 -10.35 -2.00 -7.30
N GLN A 195 -9.86 -2.87 -8.17
CA GLN A 195 -8.62 -3.60 -7.98
C GLN A 195 -7.51 -2.99 -8.83
N VAL A 196 -6.44 -2.59 -8.18
CA VAL A 196 -5.25 -1.99 -8.80
C VAL A 196 -4.08 -2.95 -8.65
N ILE A 197 -3.57 -3.44 -9.76
CA ILE A 197 -2.41 -4.30 -9.79
C ILE A 197 -1.19 -3.46 -10.11
N ASN A 198 -0.31 -3.34 -9.14
CA ASN A 198 0.99 -2.72 -9.28
C ASN A 198 2.01 -3.76 -9.73
N ILE A 199 2.56 -3.62 -10.92
CA ILE A 199 3.54 -4.53 -11.49
C ILE A 199 4.91 -3.86 -11.51
N LEU A 200 5.90 -4.45 -10.84
CA LEU A 200 7.30 -4.09 -10.97
C LEU A 200 7.94 -4.90 -12.07
N LYS A 201 8.47 -4.23 -13.09
CA LYS A 201 9.14 -4.87 -14.22
C LYS A 201 10.32 -4.04 -14.72
N ALA A 202 11.45 -4.71 -14.86
CA ALA A 202 12.63 -4.12 -15.49
C ALA A 202 12.46 -4.06 -17.02
N THR A 203 13.23 -3.20 -17.67
CA THR A 203 13.28 -3.08 -19.13
C THR A 203 13.80 -4.36 -19.82
N PRO A 204 13.52 -4.56 -21.14
CA PRO A 204 13.68 -5.86 -21.82
C PRO A 204 15.09 -6.41 -21.83
N LYS A 205 15.18 -7.75 -21.92
CA LYS A 205 16.41 -8.55 -21.95
C LYS A 205 17.35 -8.28 -23.16
N ASN A 206 16.93 -7.50 -24.15
CA ASN A 206 17.71 -7.28 -25.39
C ASN A 206 18.71 -6.13 -25.29
N ALA A 207 18.78 -5.41 -24.18
CA ALA A 207 19.85 -4.47 -23.96
C ALA A 207 21.14 -5.25 -23.60
N GLN A 208 22.16 -5.16 -24.44
CA GLN A 208 23.52 -5.65 -24.16
C GLN A 208 24.17 -4.96 -22.94
N ARG A 209 23.42 -4.17 -22.19
CA ARG A 209 23.82 -3.52 -20.95
C ARG A 209 23.15 -4.22 -19.77
N VAL A 210 23.91 -4.41 -18.71
CA VAL A 210 23.38 -4.78 -17.39
C VAL A 210 22.32 -3.75 -17.04
N VAL A 211 21.05 -4.16 -17.01
CA VAL A 211 19.99 -3.27 -16.55
C VAL A 211 20.17 -3.08 -15.06
N PRO A 212 20.35 -1.86 -14.58
CA PRO A 212 20.55 -1.61 -13.16
C PRO A 212 19.30 -2.01 -12.35
N ASP A 213 19.47 -2.13 -11.06
CA ASP A 213 18.36 -2.16 -10.12
C ASP A 213 17.48 -0.90 -10.34
N LEU A 214 16.19 -1.01 -10.14
CA LEU A 214 15.26 0.04 -10.57
C LEU A 214 14.55 0.70 -9.38
N MET A 215 14.56 2.04 -9.36
CA MET A 215 13.71 2.83 -8.49
C MET A 215 12.40 3.19 -9.19
N VAL A 216 11.30 3.07 -8.46
CA VAL A 216 9.94 3.35 -8.92
C VAL A 216 9.24 4.31 -7.95
N ASN A 217 8.73 5.43 -8.48
CA ASN A 217 8.09 6.47 -7.68
C ASN A 217 6.59 6.52 -7.98
N ARG A 218 5.78 5.79 -7.21
CA ARG A 218 4.32 5.71 -7.39
C ARG A 218 3.61 6.83 -6.67
N ARG A 219 2.56 7.33 -7.32
CA ARG A 219 1.68 8.35 -6.77
C ARG A 219 0.22 7.96 -6.95
N VAL A 220 -0.59 8.13 -5.89
CA VAL A 220 -2.04 7.87 -5.94
C VAL A 220 -2.76 9.01 -5.26
N LEU A 221 -3.81 9.49 -5.90
CA LEU A 221 -4.70 10.52 -5.37
C LEU A 221 -6.13 9.98 -5.37
N ILE A 222 -6.76 9.93 -4.20
CA ILE A 222 -8.12 9.43 -3.98
C ILE A 222 -8.95 10.59 -3.44
N ILE A 223 -10.05 10.91 -4.12
CA ILE A 223 -10.94 12.00 -3.75
C ILE A 223 -12.35 11.46 -3.69
N LEU A 224 -12.93 11.44 -2.50
CA LEU A 224 -14.32 11.06 -2.27
C LEU A 224 -15.08 12.30 -1.84
N GLU A 225 -16.09 12.68 -2.61
CA GLU A 225 -16.98 13.77 -2.22
C GLU A 225 -18.00 13.31 -1.16
N GLU A 226 -18.80 14.23 -0.68
CA GLU A 226 -19.82 13.96 0.34
C GLU A 226 -20.69 12.75 -0.03
N GLY A 227 -20.86 11.80 0.90
CA GLY A 227 -21.68 10.59 0.73
C GLY A 227 -21.15 9.59 -0.30
N ALA A 228 -19.93 9.75 -0.80
CA ALA A 228 -19.31 8.83 -1.75
C ALA A 228 -18.83 7.54 -1.04
N GLU A 229 -18.99 6.39 -1.69
CA GLU A 229 -18.54 5.09 -1.15
C GLU A 229 -17.70 4.33 -2.17
N ILE A 230 -16.54 3.81 -1.74
CA ILE A 230 -15.67 2.99 -2.58
C ILE A 230 -14.86 1.98 -1.78
N LYS A 231 -14.62 0.81 -2.40
CA LYS A 231 -13.68 -0.21 -1.91
C LYS A 231 -12.55 -0.36 -2.91
N MET A 232 -11.31 -0.27 -2.43
CA MET A 232 -10.12 -0.35 -3.28
C MET A 232 -9.17 -1.42 -2.77
N LEU A 233 -8.64 -2.23 -3.68
CA LEU A 233 -7.62 -3.24 -3.41
C LEU A 233 -6.37 -2.97 -4.26
N PHE A 234 -5.29 -2.61 -3.61
CA PHE A 234 -3.96 -2.52 -4.22
C PHE A 234 -3.20 -3.82 -3.99
N CYS A 235 -2.68 -4.40 -5.07
CA CYS A 235 -1.85 -5.61 -5.02
C CYS A 235 -0.48 -5.31 -5.63
N ASP A 236 0.59 -5.46 -4.85
CA ASP A 236 1.95 -5.26 -5.30
C ASP A 236 2.60 -6.58 -5.72
N HIS A 237 3.06 -6.65 -6.96
CA HIS A 237 3.75 -7.81 -7.53
C HIS A 237 5.05 -7.42 -8.22
N ALA A 238 6.04 -8.30 -8.17
CA ALA A 238 7.29 -8.18 -8.92
C ALA A 238 7.33 -9.23 -10.02
N ALA A 239 7.42 -8.77 -11.27
CA ALA A 239 7.48 -9.64 -12.45
C ALA A 239 8.89 -10.14 -12.78
N ASP A 240 9.91 -9.50 -12.23
CA ASP A 240 11.32 -9.82 -12.43
C ASP A 240 12.03 -10.05 -11.09
N ASP A 241 13.02 -10.94 -11.07
CA ASP A 241 13.87 -11.23 -9.89
C ASP A 241 15.03 -10.22 -9.77
N ARG A 242 14.71 -8.92 -9.86
CA ARG A 242 15.65 -7.81 -9.71
C ARG A 242 15.40 -7.05 -8.41
N ASN A 243 16.38 -6.25 -8.01
CA ASN A 243 16.19 -5.34 -6.89
C ASN A 243 15.33 -4.16 -7.36
N PHE A 244 14.22 -3.94 -6.67
CA PHE A 244 13.40 -2.75 -6.84
C PHE A 244 13.40 -1.95 -5.55
N LEU A 245 13.53 -0.64 -5.68
CA LEU A 245 13.22 0.32 -4.63
C LEU A 245 11.94 1.06 -5.05
N THR A 246 10.86 0.83 -4.32
CA THR A 246 9.59 1.52 -4.58
C THR A 246 9.32 2.53 -3.50
N THR A 247 9.16 3.79 -3.88
CA THR A 247 8.48 4.80 -3.05
C THR A 247 7.05 4.94 -3.53
N GLN A 248 6.10 4.94 -2.61
CA GLN A 248 4.70 5.14 -2.91
C GLN A 248 4.13 6.21 -1.98
N VAL A 249 3.40 7.16 -2.54
CA VAL A 249 2.65 8.14 -1.77
C VAL A 249 1.20 8.10 -2.19
N ILE A 250 0.31 7.86 -1.22
CA ILE A 250 -1.15 7.88 -1.40
C ILE A 250 -1.70 9.05 -0.59
N GLU A 251 -2.48 9.91 -1.23
CA GLU A 251 -3.26 10.95 -0.57
C GLU A 251 -4.75 10.65 -0.77
N ALA A 252 -5.50 10.56 0.33
CA ALA A 252 -6.93 10.28 0.30
C ALA A 252 -7.72 11.37 1.03
N TYR A 253 -8.62 12.00 0.32
CA TYR A 253 -9.58 12.98 0.83
C TYR A 253 -10.93 12.32 0.95
N VAL A 254 -11.43 12.16 2.18
CA VAL A 254 -12.69 11.49 2.46
C VAL A 254 -13.70 12.52 2.95
N GLY A 255 -14.64 12.88 2.07
CA GLY A 255 -15.64 13.90 2.30
C GLY A 255 -16.64 13.55 3.41
N GLU A 256 -17.55 14.47 3.74
CA GLU A 256 -18.58 14.24 4.75
C GLU A 256 -19.45 13.02 4.41
N ASN A 257 -19.74 12.17 5.39
CA ASN A 257 -20.51 10.94 5.23
C ASN A 257 -19.95 9.95 4.18
N ALA A 258 -18.74 10.16 3.70
CA ALA A 258 -18.10 9.26 2.72
C ALA A 258 -17.46 8.04 3.38
N SER A 259 -17.32 6.95 2.60
CA SER A 259 -16.73 5.68 3.07
C SER A 259 -15.64 5.19 2.13
N LEU A 260 -14.45 4.93 2.69
CA LEU A 260 -13.30 4.36 1.99
C LEU A 260 -12.83 3.06 2.65
N ASP A 261 -12.94 1.94 1.94
CA ASP A 261 -12.22 0.72 2.30
C ASP A 261 -10.96 0.60 1.43
N LEU A 262 -9.79 0.68 2.05
CA LEU A 262 -8.50 0.61 1.38
C LEU A 262 -7.72 -0.62 1.83
N TYR A 263 -7.53 -1.57 0.93
CA TYR A 263 -6.76 -2.79 1.14
C TYR A 263 -5.44 -2.70 0.37
N CYS A 264 -4.31 -2.85 1.07
CA CYS A 264 -2.97 -2.84 0.48
C CYS A 264 -2.31 -4.18 0.73
N MET A 265 -2.19 -5.01 -0.30
CA MET A 265 -1.60 -6.33 -0.23
C MET A 265 -0.24 -6.35 -0.91
N GLU A 266 0.78 -6.83 -0.21
CA GLU A 266 2.13 -6.98 -0.73
C GLU A 266 2.50 -8.45 -0.83
N GLU A 267 2.79 -8.86 -2.07
CA GLU A 267 3.29 -10.18 -2.44
C GLU A 267 4.42 -10.01 -3.46
N THR A 268 5.56 -9.51 -2.99
CA THR A 268 6.76 -9.26 -3.79
C THR A 268 7.83 -10.33 -3.51
N HIS A 269 9.11 -10.06 -3.66
CA HIS A 269 10.18 -10.99 -3.34
C HIS A 269 11.24 -10.38 -2.41
N HIS A 270 12.12 -11.22 -1.87
CA HIS A 270 13.10 -10.86 -0.83
C HIS A 270 14.12 -9.75 -1.21
N LYS A 271 14.25 -9.42 -2.50
CA LYS A 271 15.13 -8.33 -2.97
C LYS A 271 14.43 -6.98 -3.06
N ASN A 272 13.13 -6.92 -2.84
CA ASN A 272 12.38 -5.68 -2.97
C ASN A 272 12.46 -4.83 -1.71
N VAL A 273 12.63 -3.54 -1.92
CA VAL A 273 12.46 -2.50 -0.91
C VAL A 273 11.22 -1.69 -1.27
N ARG A 274 10.26 -1.60 -0.36
CA ARG A 274 9.04 -0.83 -0.53
C ARG A 274 8.85 0.14 0.62
N ILE A 275 8.70 1.41 0.31
CA ILE A 275 8.38 2.46 1.27
C ILE A 275 7.08 3.12 0.82
N SER A 276 6.03 2.97 1.61
CA SER A 276 4.70 3.48 1.32
C SER A 276 4.25 4.46 2.39
N ASN A 277 3.97 5.68 1.98
CA ASN A 277 3.42 6.74 2.81
C ASN A 277 1.96 6.97 2.41
N VAL A 278 1.04 6.81 3.34
CA VAL A 278 -0.40 7.01 3.15
C VAL A 278 -0.84 8.16 4.04
N TYR A 279 -1.52 9.12 3.45
CA TYR A 279 -2.08 10.30 4.12
C TYR A 279 -3.57 10.34 3.87
N ILE A 280 -4.36 10.40 4.94
CA ILE A 280 -5.82 10.39 4.87
C ILE A 280 -6.38 11.56 5.69
N ASP A 281 -7.25 12.34 5.09
CA ASP A 281 -8.03 13.37 5.78
C ASP A 281 -9.52 13.01 5.75
N GLN A 282 -10.13 12.95 6.95
CA GLN A 282 -11.53 12.56 7.13
C GLN A 282 -12.38 13.73 7.58
N GLN A 283 -13.45 13.97 6.83
CA GLN A 283 -14.48 14.96 7.17
C GLN A 283 -15.60 14.34 8.04
N ARG A 284 -16.57 15.15 8.40
CA ARG A 284 -17.64 14.80 9.31
C ARG A 284 -18.37 13.50 8.94
N ASP A 285 -18.61 12.65 9.95
CA ASP A 285 -19.35 11.37 9.83
C ASP A 285 -18.79 10.41 8.76
N SER A 286 -17.54 10.60 8.32
CA SER A 286 -16.89 9.74 7.34
C SER A 286 -16.34 8.47 7.96
N ARG A 287 -16.17 7.42 7.15
CA ARG A 287 -15.61 6.15 7.58
C ARG A 287 -14.44 5.72 6.72
N VAL A 288 -13.37 5.26 7.35
CA VAL A 288 -12.19 4.69 6.68
C VAL A 288 -11.83 3.35 7.30
N ASN A 289 -11.66 2.33 6.46
CA ASN A 289 -10.99 1.08 6.82
C ASN A 289 -9.71 0.94 6.01
N HIS A 290 -8.56 1.00 6.67
CA HIS A 290 -7.24 0.84 6.05
C HIS A 290 -6.61 -0.48 6.46
N ASN A 291 -6.39 -1.38 5.52
CA ASN A 291 -5.86 -2.72 5.75
C ASN A 291 -4.51 -2.89 5.03
N VAL A 292 -3.48 -3.25 5.77
CA VAL A 292 -2.13 -3.53 5.24
C VAL A 292 -1.79 -5.00 5.45
N ILE A 293 -1.55 -5.72 4.35
CA ILE A 293 -1.31 -7.16 4.36
C ILE A 293 0.05 -7.42 3.70
N THR A 294 1.02 -7.91 4.49
CA THR A 294 2.35 -8.29 4.00
C THR A 294 2.52 -9.80 4.16
N LEU A 295 2.43 -10.52 3.04
CA LEU A 295 2.58 -11.98 3.01
C LEU A 295 3.97 -12.41 2.55
N HIS A 296 4.57 -11.68 1.64
CA HIS A 296 5.92 -11.93 1.14
C HIS A 296 6.57 -10.63 0.65
N ASN A 297 7.78 -10.34 1.13
CA ASN A 297 8.50 -9.10 0.83
C ASN A 297 10.02 -9.27 0.99
N GLY A 298 10.77 -8.19 0.80
CA GLY A 298 12.15 -8.04 1.28
C GLY A 298 12.18 -7.11 2.49
N THR A 299 12.28 -5.80 2.24
CA THR A 299 12.15 -4.76 3.28
C THR A 299 10.97 -3.87 2.96
N THR A 300 10.03 -3.79 3.89
CA THR A 300 8.81 -2.98 3.73
C THR A 300 8.68 -2.02 4.89
N ARG A 301 8.43 -0.75 4.55
CA ARG A 301 8.03 0.26 5.52
C ARG A 301 6.73 0.91 5.07
N ASN A 302 5.71 0.83 5.92
CA ASN A 302 4.42 1.47 5.73
C ASN A 302 4.27 2.59 6.75
N LYS A 303 3.95 3.79 6.29
CA LYS A 303 3.58 4.94 7.10
C LYS A 303 2.13 5.30 6.81
N LEU A 304 1.34 5.47 7.86
CA LEU A 304 -0.02 5.99 7.80
C LEU A 304 -0.12 7.25 8.65
N ASP A 305 -0.51 8.34 8.05
CA ASP A 305 -0.93 9.57 8.75
C ASP A 305 -2.42 9.82 8.43
N LEU A 306 -3.27 9.61 9.42
CA LEU A 306 -4.72 9.80 9.30
C LEU A 306 -5.15 10.91 10.24
N THR A 307 -5.91 11.86 9.73
CA THR A 307 -6.43 13.01 10.49
C THR A 307 -7.95 13.03 10.43
N PHE A 308 -8.57 13.13 11.59
CA PHE A 308 -9.99 13.44 11.73
C PHE A 308 -10.15 14.96 11.77
N SER A 309 -10.51 15.56 10.64
CA SER A 309 -10.77 16.99 10.51
C SER A 309 -12.24 17.34 10.76
N GLY A 310 -13.15 16.36 10.64
CA GLY A 310 -14.59 16.50 10.89
C GLY A 310 -15.06 15.66 12.08
N GLU A 311 -16.15 16.12 12.73
CA GLU A 311 -16.77 15.46 13.87
C GLU A 311 -17.39 14.10 13.51
N GLY A 312 -17.44 13.16 14.47
CA GLY A 312 -18.15 11.88 14.33
C GLY A 312 -17.47 10.89 13.35
N ALA A 313 -16.28 11.19 12.86
CA ALA A 313 -15.61 10.32 11.91
C ALA A 313 -15.02 9.06 12.58
N GLU A 314 -14.99 7.96 11.85
CA GLU A 314 -14.54 6.65 12.33
C GLU A 314 -13.43 6.07 11.46
N CYS A 315 -12.41 5.44 12.08
CA CYS A 315 -11.46 4.63 11.33
C CYS A 315 -11.15 3.28 11.96
N GLY A 316 -10.94 2.28 11.09
CA GLY A 316 -10.33 1.00 11.40
C GLY A 316 -9.01 0.85 10.67
N CYS A 317 -7.92 0.60 11.39
CA CYS A 317 -6.59 0.41 10.79
C CYS A 317 -6.06 -0.97 11.18
N TYR A 318 -5.89 -1.84 10.18
CA TYR A 318 -5.60 -3.26 10.42
C TYR A 318 -4.35 -3.71 9.69
N GLY A 319 -3.44 -4.39 10.39
CA GLY A 319 -2.19 -4.89 9.83
C GLY A 319 -2.01 -6.39 10.02
N CYS A 320 -1.82 -7.13 8.92
CA CYS A 320 -1.49 -8.55 8.90
C CYS A 320 -0.08 -8.74 8.33
N VAL A 321 0.86 -9.23 9.15
CA VAL A 321 2.26 -9.42 8.75
C VAL A 321 2.70 -10.85 9.02
N ILE A 322 3.20 -11.52 7.99
CA ILE A 322 3.87 -12.81 8.08
C ILE A 322 5.25 -12.66 7.46
N ALA A 323 6.29 -12.80 8.25
CA ALA A 323 7.67 -12.64 7.79
C ALA A 323 8.56 -13.80 8.27
N ASP A 324 9.47 -14.24 7.41
CA ASP A 324 10.49 -15.27 7.68
C ASP A 324 11.85 -14.85 7.11
N LYS A 325 12.84 -15.72 7.19
CA LYS A 325 14.20 -15.50 6.69
C LYS A 325 14.79 -14.19 7.22
N HIS A 326 15.11 -13.24 6.34
CA HIS A 326 15.66 -11.92 6.68
C HIS A 326 14.71 -10.78 6.34
N GLN A 327 13.42 -11.08 6.17
CA GLN A 327 12.42 -10.07 5.85
C GLN A 327 12.29 -9.04 6.97
N HIS A 328 12.04 -7.80 6.57
CA HIS A 328 11.83 -6.68 7.47
C HIS A 328 10.50 -6.00 7.15
N VAL A 329 9.64 -5.82 8.17
CA VAL A 329 8.37 -5.12 8.03
C VAL A 329 8.19 -4.11 9.15
N ASP A 330 8.14 -2.84 8.79
CA ASP A 330 7.96 -1.69 9.69
C ASP A 330 6.63 -0.98 9.38
N ASN A 331 5.66 -1.04 10.29
CA ASN A 331 4.42 -0.27 10.21
C ASN A 331 4.47 0.87 11.22
N ASN A 332 4.28 2.09 10.71
CA ASN A 332 4.27 3.30 11.53
C ASN A 332 2.96 4.05 11.30
N THR A 333 2.15 4.25 12.35
CA THR A 333 0.87 4.94 12.28
C THR A 333 0.90 6.23 13.10
N LEU A 334 0.22 7.25 12.61
CA LEU A 334 -0.16 8.45 13.33
C LEU A 334 -1.64 8.72 13.08
N ILE A 335 -2.45 8.57 14.12
CA ILE A 335 -3.87 8.91 14.07
C ILE A 335 -4.07 10.20 14.86
N THR A 336 -4.47 11.26 14.17
CA THR A 336 -4.67 12.58 14.77
C THR A 336 -6.15 12.91 14.89
N HIS A 337 -6.64 13.02 16.11
CA HIS A 337 -7.99 13.47 16.43
C HIS A 337 -7.98 14.99 16.63
N LYS A 338 -8.59 15.74 15.70
CA LYS A 338 -8.78 17.21 15.80
C LYS A 338 -10.20 17.59 16.10
N ALA A 339 -11.16 16.74 15.76
CA ALA A 339 -12.58 16.97 15.95
C ALA A 339 -13.18 16.08 17.04
N THR A 340 -14.37 16.46 17.52
CA THR A 340 -15.09 15.77 18.59
C THR A 340 -15.76 14.47 18.12
N HIS A 341 -16.07 13.57 19.06
CA HIS A 341 -16.83 12.32 18.83
C HIS A 341 -16.22 11.35 17.81
N CYS A 342 -14.92 11.43 17.55
CA CYS A 342 -14.25 10.55 16.60
C CYS A 342 -13.80 9.24 17.24
N THR A 343 -13.84 8.16 16.46
CA THR A 343 -13.46 6.83 16.92
C THR A 343 -12.37 6.23 16.04
N SER A 344 -11.29 5.74 16.69
CA SER A 344 -10.22 4.99 15.99
C SER A 344 -9.97 3.63 16.62
N ASN A 345 -9.77 2.62 15.77
CA ASN A 345 -9.43 1.28 16.19
C ASN A 345 -8.26 0.73 15.36
N GLU A 346 -7.15 0.41 16.03
CA GLU A 346 -5.98 -0.18 15.38
C GLU A 346 -5.74 -1.60 15.90
N LEU A 347 -5.56 -2.56 14.97
CA LEU A 347 -5.16 -3.93 15.28
C LEU A 347 -4.06 -4.38 14.32
N TYR A 348 -2.85 -4.52 14.82
CA TYR A 348 -1.71 -5.02 14.06
C TYR A 348 -1.21 -6.33 14.64
N LYS A 349 -1.13 -7.37 13.80
CA LYS A 349 -0.63 -8.69 14.18
C LYS A 349 0.53 -9.14 13.31
N TYR A 350 1.59 -9.63 13.98
CA TYR A 350 2.80 -10.12 13.34
C TYR A 350 3.03 -11.59 13.72
N VAL A 351 3.35 -12.40 12.72
CA VAL A 351 3.95 -13.72 12.90
C VAL A 351 5.34 -13.69 12.28
N LEU A 352 6.35 -13.80 13.12
CA LEU A 352 7.76 -13.66 12.74
C LEU A 352 8.50 -14.97 12.96
N ASP A 353 9.20 -15.44 11.94
CA ASP A 353 9.99 -16.66 11.98
C ASP A 353 11.44 -16.39 11.52
N ASP A 354 12.31 -17.39 11.64
CA ASP A 354 13.73 -17.33 11.30
C ASP A 354 14.44 -16.09 11.91
N GLN A 355 15.04 -15.25 11.09
CA GLN A 355 15.76 -14.01 11.47
C GLN A 355 15.01 -12.76 11.02
N SER A 356 13.68 -12.86 10.81
CA SER A 356 12.88 -11.74 10.39
C SER A 356 12.75 -10.66 11.46
N ILE A 357 12.50 -9.44 11.01
CA ILE A 357 12.35 -8.27 11.88
C ILE A 357 10.98 -7.63 11.64
N GLY A 358 10.21 -7.52 12.70
CA GLY A 358 8.99 -6.72 12.75
C GLY A 358 9.21 -5.44 13.54
N ALA A 359 8.59 -4.36 13.10
CA ALA A 359 8.50 -3.13 13.87
C ALA A 359 7.08 -2.55 13.76
N PHE A 360 6.55 -2.10 14.88
CA PHE A 360 5.31 -1.36 14.97
C PHE A 360 5.51 -0.12 15.86
N ALA A 361 5.27 1.05 15.31
CA ALA A 361 5.26 2.30 16.06
C ALA A 361 3.95 3.03 15.76
N GLY A 362 3.00 2.93 16.70
CA GLY A 362 1.70 3.57 16.59
C GLY A 362 1.61 4.77 17.53
N ARG A 363 1.12 5.91 17.03
CA ARG A 363 0.86 7.10 17.82
C ARG A 363 -0.55 7.60 17.61
N VAL A 364 -1.30 7.77 18.68
CA VAL A 364 -2.57 8.48 18.70
C VAL A 364 -2.37 9.84 19.33
N LEU A 365 -2.67 10.91 18.57
CA LEU A 365 -2.62 12.28 19.02
C LEU A 365 -4.06 12.80 19.14
N VAL A 366 -4.46 13.20 20.35
CA VAL A 366 -5.76 13.81 20.64
C VAL A 366 -5.55 15.29 20.98
N GLU A 367 -5.92 16.17 20.07
CA GLU A 367 -5.77 17.63 20.25
C GLU A 367 -6.76 18.18 21.29
N HIS A 368 -6.51 19.37 21.83
CA HIS A 368 -7.29 19.99 22.91
C HIS A 368 -8.80 20.05 22.68
N GLY A 369 -9.23 20.26 21.43
CA GLY A 369 -10.64 20.35 21.06
C GLY A 369 -11.33 19.00 20.81
N ALA A 370 -10.59 17.92 20.73
CA ALA A 370 -11.09 16.60 20.32
C ALA A 370 -11.74 15.81 21.47
N GLN A 371 -12.76 16.41 22.09
CA GLN A 371 -13.52 15.79 23.19
C GLN A 371 -14.36 14.60 22.70
N LYS A 372 -14.70 13.68 23.60
CA LYS A 372 -15.47 12.46 23.31
C LYS A 372 -14.77 11.51 22.33
N THR A 373 -13.46 11.63 22.17
CA THR A 373 -12.67 10.68 21.41
C THR A 373 -12.67 9.31 22.05
N THR A 374 -12.86 8.27 21.23
CA THR A 374 -12.65 6.88 21.61
C THR A 374 -11.54 6.30 20.74
N SER A 375 -10.47 5.80 21.35
CA SER A 375 -9.33 5.23 20.60
C SER A 375 -8.83 3.94 21.26
N GLN A 376 -8.69 2.90 20.46
CA GLN A 376 -8.11 1.63 20.87
C GLN A 376 -6.98 1.25 19.90
N MET A 377 -5.76 1.08 20.42
CA MET A 377 -4.62 0.60 19.64
C MET A 377 -4.15 -0.74 20.21
N THR A 378 -4.10 -1.78 19.39
CA THR A 378 -3.68 -3.12 19.78
C THR A 378 -2.60 -3.64 18.83
N ASN A 379 -1.44 -4.03 19.38
CA ASN A 379 -0.39 -4.69 18.63
C ASN A 379 -0.05 -6.03 19.30
N GLN A 380 -0.25 -7.10 18.58
CA GLN A 380 0.01 -8.46 19.07
C GLN A 380 1.01 -9.16 18.15
N ASN A 381 2.03 -9.77 18.75
CA ASN A 381 3.17 -10.27 18.00
C ASN A 381 3.55 -11.67 18.47
N LEU A 382 3.72 -12.57 17.51
CA LEU A 382 4.15 -13.94 17.72
C LEU A 382 5.53 -14.15 17.10
N THR A 383 6.52 -14.49 17.93
CA THR A 383 7.85 -14.89 17.46
C THR A 383 7.94 -16.42 17.49
N ALA A 384 8.07 -17.04 16.32
CA ALA A 384 8.12 -18.50 16.18
C ALA A 384 9.52 -19.07 16.47
N THR A 385 10.58 -18.25 16.30
CA THR A 385 11.98 -18.57 16.60
C THR A 385 12.58 -17.55 17.56
N LYS A 386 13.74 -17.89 18.15
CA LYS A 386 14.47 -17.02 19.08
C LYS A 386 15.25 -15.91 18.36
N GLU A 387 15.55 -16.10 17.11
CA GLU A 387 16.29 -15.18 16.25
C GLU A 387 15.40 -14.09 15.67
N ALA A 388 14.08 -14.35 15.55
CA ALA A 388 13.09 -13.35 15.14
C ALA A 388 13.01 -12.21 16.15
N ARG A 389 12.90 -10.98 15.65
CA ARG A 389 12.90 -9.78 16.50
C ARG A 389 11.66 -8.95 16.24
N MET A 390 11.02 -8.50 17.33
CA MET A 390 9.92 -7.55 17.26
C MET A 390 10.22 -6.31 18.09
N TYR A 391 10.04 -5.16 17.45
CA TYR A 391 10.07 -3.84 18.10
C TYR A 391 8.66 -3.29 18.11
N THR A 392 8.14 -2.93 19.28
CA THR A 392 6.79 -2.40 19.41
C THR A 392 6.80 -1.16 20.29
N GLN A 393 6.18 -0.08 19.81
CA GLN A 393 6.17 1.23 20.46
C GLN A 393 4.80 1.90 20.27
N PRO A 394 3.77 1.49 21.01
CA PRO A 394 2.52 2.22 21.04
C PRO A 394 2.62 3.48 21.91
N MET A 395 2.08 4.61 21.44
CA MET A 395 2.14 5.91 22.12
C MET A 395 0.79 6.61 22.11
N LEU A 396 0.45 7.26 23.20
CA LEU A 396 -0.72 8.14 23.33
C LEU A 396 -0.25 9.54 23.75
N GLU A 397 -0.66 10.55 22.98
CA GLU A 397 -0.52 11.97 23.33
C GLU A 397 -1.92 12.58 23.41
N ILE A 398 -2.36 12.87 24.62
CA ILE A 398 -3.75 13.23 24.88
C ILE A 398 -3.79 14.62 25.52
N TYR A 399 -4.41 15.57 24.84
CA TYR A 399 -4.59 16.94 25.28
C TYR A 399 -6.05 17.33 25.53
N ALA A 400 -6.98 16.37 25.50
CA ALA A 400 -8.39 16.54 25.81
C ALA A 400 -8.77 15.75 27.07
N ASP A 401 -9.75 16.25 27.84
CA ASP A 401 -10.09 15.71 29.17
C ASP A 401 -11.11 14.57 29.10
N ASP A 402 -12.11 14.68 28.23
CA ASP A 402 -13.23 13.74 28.13
C ASP A 402 -13.05 12.77 26.97
N VAL A 403 -12.17 11.78 27.18
CA VAL A 403 -11.79 10.79 26.16
C VAL A 403 -11.67 9.39 26.75
N LYS A 404 -11.75 8.38 25.88
CA LYS A 404 -11.52 6.96 26.19
C LYS A 404 -10.45 6.42 25.26
N CYS A 405 -9.20 6.48 25.69
CA CYS A 405 -8.07 6.03 24.89
C CYS A 405 -7.31 4.92 25.62
N ALA A 406 -7.02 3.84 24.91
CA ALA A 406 -6.23 2.73 25.42
C ALA A 406 -5.28 2.19 24.35
N HIS A 407 -4.14 1.67 24.79
CA HIS A 407 -3.25 0.90 23.95
C HIS A 407 -2.77 -0.36 24.64
N GLY A 408 -2.46 -1.38 23.85
CA GLY A 408 -1.89 -2.62 24.34
C GLY A 408 -0.91 -3.21 23.33
N SER A 409 0.20 -3.75 23.83
CA SER A 409 1.16 -4.46 23.01
C SER A 409 1.64 -5.71 23.69
N THR A 410 1.77 -6.79 22.94
CA THR A 410 2.31 -8.06 23.40
C THR A 410 3.33 -8.62 22.41
N VAL A 411 4.39 -9.22 22.95
CA VAL A 411 5.31 -10.07 22.20
C VAL A 411 5.42 -11.40 22.92
N GLY A 412 5.06 -12.48 22.23
CA GLY A 412 5.03 -13.80 22.83
C GLY A 412 5.42 -14.91 21.87
N GLN A 413 5.47 -16.11 22.40
CA GLN A 413 5.67 -17.36 21.66
C GLN A 413 4.36 -18.17 21.66
N LEU A 414 4.32 -19.22 20.85
CA LEU A 414 3.21 -20.17 20.88
C LEU A 414 3.03 -20.75 22.27
N ASN A 415 1.78 -20.90 22.69
CA ASN A 415 1.44 -21.44 24.00
C ASN A 415 1.79 -22.94 24.07
N ASP A 416 2.79 -23.29 24.89
CA ASP A 416 3.25 -24.68 25.06
C ASP A 416 2.17 -25.62 25.59
N ALA A 417 1.28 -25.14 26.45
CA ALA A 417 0.17 -25.93 26.95
C ALA A 417 -0.84 -26.26 25.85
N ALA A 418 -1.11 -25.30 24.96
CA ALA A 418 -1.97 -25.52 23.79
C ALA A 418 -1.31 -26.50 22.80
N LEU A 419 -0.02 -26.36 22.53
CA LEU A 419 0.74 -27.28 21.68
C LEU A 419 0.74 -28.69 22.27
N PHE A 420 0.97 -28.85 23.59
CA PHE A 420 0.93 -30.12 24.27
C PHE A 420 -0.45 -30.77 24.19
N TYR A 421 -1.52 -30.01 24.45
CA TYR A 421 -2.90 -30.50 24.35
C TYR A 421 -3.23 -30.99 22.92
N MET A 422 -2.84 -30.27 21.91
CA MET A 422 -3.08 -30.68 20.52
C MET A 422 -2.31 -31.95 20.15
N ARG A 423 -1.08 -32.07 20.63
CA ARG A 423 -0.26 -33.28 20.41
C ARG A 423 -0.85 -34.52 21.10
N GLN A 424 -1.43 -34.38 22.28
CA GLN A 424 -2.16 -35.47 22.95
C GLN A 424 -3.39 -35.94 22.16
N ARG A 425 -3.95 -35.08 21.28
CA ARG A 425 -5.04 -35.42 20.39
C ARG A 425 -4.59 -36.01 19.05
N GLY A 426 -3.31 -36.36 18.91
CA GLY A 426 -2.75 -36.95 17.70
C GLY A 426 -2.34 -35.97 16.63
N ILE A 427 -2.41 -34.64 16.87
CA ILE A 427 -1.96 -33.63 15.92
C ILE A 427 -0.43 -33.53 15.99
N SER A 428 0.25 -33.57 14.83
CA SER A 428 1.70 -33.41 14.78
C SER A 428 2.14 -32.04 15.30
N LEU A 429 3.36 -31.91 15.82
CA LEU A 429 3.87 -30.62 16.30
C LEU A 429 3.85 -29.54 15.21
N ARG A 430 4.21 -29.94 13.99
CA ARG A 430 4.19 -29.01 12.83
C ARG A 430 2.78 -28.50 12.58
N GLU A 431 1.81 -29.39 12.52
CA GLU A 431 0.41 -29.01 12.25
C GLU A 431 -0.20 -28.21 13.41
N ALA A 432 0.14 -28.54 14.66
CA ALA A 432 -0.31 -27.79 15.84
C ALA A 432 0.21 -26.35 15.82
N LYS A 433 1.49 -26.15 15.48
CA LYS A 433 2.05 -24.80 15.33
C LYS A 433 1.33 -24.01 14.23
N LEU A 434 1.11 -24.62 13.07
CA LEU A 434 0.43 -24.01 11.92
C LEU A 434 -0.99 -23.59 12.30
N LEU A 435 -1.75 -24.45 12.94
CA LEU A 435 -3.12 -24.14 13.36
C LEU A 435 -3.18 -22.98 14.36
N LEU A 436 -2.25 -22.91 15.32
CA LEU A 436 -2.19 -21.81 16.28
C LEU A 436 -1.76 -20.48 15.62
N GLN A 437 -0.82 -20.52 14.68
CA GLN A 437 -0.42 -19.33 13.92
C GLN A 437 -1.57 -18.81 13.04
N ASN A 438 -2.29 -19.71 12.37
CA ASN A 438 -3.49 -19.33 11.59
C ASN A 438 -4.56 -18.72 12.50
N ALA A 439 -4.90 -19.35 13.61
CA ALA A 439 -5.89 -18.83 14.55
C ALA A 439 -5.51 -17.44 15.07
N PHE A 440 -4.21 -17.22 15.34
CA PHE A 440 -3.70 -15.93 15.80
C PHE A 440 -3.87 -14.82 14.74
N ILE A 441 -3.54 -15.09 13.48
CA ILE A 441 -3.59 -14.08 12.42
C ILE A 441 -5.02 -13.86 11.89
N ASN A 442 -5.88 -14.87 11.96
CA ASN A 442 -7.24 -14.78 11.42
C ASN A 442 -8.07 -13.67 12.08
N GLU A 443 -7.83 -13.34 13.34
CA GLU A 443 -8.52 -12.26 14.03
C GLU A 443 -8.41 -10.90 13.30
N VAL A 444 -7.25 -10.60 12.69
CA VAL A 444 -7.09 -9.37 11.92
C VAL A 444 -7.66 -9.51 10.51
N ILE A 445 -7.61 -10.70 9.92
CA ILE A 445 -8.21 -10.96 8.60
C ILE A 445 -9.73 -10.85 8.67
N ASP A 446 -10.34 -11.31 9.76
CA ASP A 446 -11.80 -11.27 9.98
C ASP A 446 -12.35 -9.84 10.14
N LYS A 447 -11.48 -8.83 10.34
CA LYS A 447 -11.88 -7.41 10.31
C LYS A 447 -12.14 -6.88 8.91
N MET A 448 -11.79 -7.63 7.86
CA MET A 448 -11.99 -7.21 6.48
C MET A 448 -13.44 -7.41 6.05
N GLU A 449 -14.07 -6.34 5.57
CA GLU A 449 -15.47 -6.37 5.14
C GLU A 449 -15.67 -7.03 3.77
N LEU A 450 -14.64 -7.02 2.91
CA LEU A 450 -14.70 -7.61 1.57
C LEU A 450 -14.56 -9.14 1.65
N THR A 451 -15.69 -9.84 1.79
CA THR A 451 -15.76 -11.29 2.03
C THR A 451 -14.92 -12.13 1.06
N PRO A 452 -14.98 -11.94 -0.28
CA PRO A 452 -14.15 -12.77 -1.18
C PRO A 452 -12.65 -12.57 -0.98
N LEU A 453 -12.21 -11.35 -0.60
CA LEU A 453 -10.82 -11.08 -0.25
C LEU A 453 -10.44 -11.76 1.06
N ARG A 454 -11.29 -11.66 2.07
CA ARG A 454 -11.08 -12.33 3.36
C ARG A 454 -10.91 -13.85 3.21
N ASP A 455 -11.80 -14.49 2.45
CA ASP A 455 -11.73 -15.94 2.21
C ASP A 455 -10.45 -16.31 1.43
N ARG A 456 -10.05 -15.49 0.46
CA ARG A 456 -8.78 -15.66 -0.26
C ARG A 456 -7.57 -15.50 0.65
N LEU A 457 -7.59 -14.54 1.58
CA LEU A 457 -6.50 -14.32 2.53
C LEU A 457 -6.34 -15.48 3.50
N HIS A 458 -7.41 -16.05 4.03
CA HIS A 458 -7.34 -17.27 4.84
C HIS A 458 -6.60 -18.38 4.10
N TYR A 459 -6.93 -18.60 2.83
CA TYR A 459 -6.26 -19.59 1.98
C TYR A 459 -4.79 -19.26 1.73
N LEU A 460 -4.47 -18.00 1.39
CA LEU A 460 -3.08 -17.58 1.13
C LEU A 460 -2.22 -17.68 2.38
N VAL A 461 -2.74 -17.30 3.54
CA VAL A 461 -2.05 -17.39 4.83
C VAL A 461 -1.77 -18.83 5.20
N GLU A 462 -2.74 -19.75 5.01
CA GLU A 462 -2.51 -21.18 5.23
C GLU A 462 -1.39 -21.70 4.32
N LYS A 463 -1.44 -21.39 3.02
CA LYS A 463 -0.35 -21.75 2.08
C LYS A 463 0.99 -21.16 2.48
N ARG A 464 1.01 -19.91 2.95
CA ARG A 464 2.23 -19.24 3.41
C ARG A 464 2.87 -19.98 4.58
N PHE A 465 2.10 -20.36 5.60
CA PHE A 465 2.59 -21.13 6.74
C PHE A 465 3.00 -22.56 6.38
N ARG A 466 2.39 -23.17 5.37
CA ARG A 466 2.81 -24.47 4.84
C ARG A 466 4.09 -24.41 4.02
N GLY A 467 4.57 -23.22 3.67
CA GLY A 467 5.72 -23.00 2.77
C GLY A 467 5.39 -23.23 1.30
N GLU A 468 4.11 -23.23 0.94
CA GLU A 468 3.61 -23.48 -0.41
C GLU A 468 3.46 -22.18 -1.22
N LEU A 469 3.53 -21.01 -0.59
CA LEU A 469 3.43 -19.70 -1.23
C LEU A 469 4.80 -19.23 -1.73
N ASN A 470 5.48 -20.07 -2.53
CA ASN A 470 6.80 -19.70 -3.07
C ASN A 470 6.72 -18.98 -4.43
N LYS A 471 5.56 -19.04 -5.08
CA LYS A 471 5.23 -18.37 -6.37
C LYS A 471 3.72 -18.26 -6.45
N CYS A 472 3.22 -17.17 -7.04
CA CYS A 472 1.81 -17.09 -7.41
C CYS A 472 1.44 -18.28 -8.30
N ASP A 473 0.64 -19.22 -7.82
CA ASP A 473 0.14 -20.34 -8.61
C ASP A 473 -0.67 -19.80 -9.79
N GLY A 474 -0.18 -20.05 -11.00
CA GLY A 474 -0.85 -19.63 -12.24
C GLY A 474 -0.46 -18.26 -12.79
N CYS A 475 0.37 -17.47 -12.10
CA CYS A 475 0.89 -16.22 -12.63
C CYS A 475 2.04 -16.47 -13.61
N LYS A 476 1.89 -16.02 -14.87
CA LYS A 476 2.95 -16.11 -15.88
C LYS A 476 4.08 -15.08 -15.67
N LEU A 477 3.88 -14.10 -14.78
CA LEU A 477 4.85 -13.07 -14.47
C LEU A 477 5.99 -13.60 -13.57
N CYS A 478 5.70 -14.63 -12.78
CA CYS A 478 6.67 -15.22 -11.84
C CYS A 478 7.38 -16.48 -12.37
N LYS A 479 7.23 -16.81 -13.65
CA LYS A 479 7.91 -17.95 -14.32
C LYS A 479 9.18 -17.52 -15.02
#